data_6f143d61941e43c2db40658e5750bc58
#
_entry.id   6f143d61941e43c2db40658e5750bc58
#
_cell.length_a   1.000
_cell.length_b   1.000
_cell.length_c   1.000
_cell.angle_alpha   90.00
_cell.angle_beta   90.00
_cell.angle_gamma   90.00
#
_symmetry.space_group_name_H-M   'P 1'
#
loop_
_entity.id
_entity.type
_entity.pdbx_description
1 polymer ?
#
loop_
_entity_poly.entity_id
_entity_poly.type
_entity_poly.pdbx_seq_one_letter_code
_entity_poly.pdbx_strand_id
1 'polypeptide(L)'
;MNQPYSEYTVKVEAEGYEPVEVTGSELLSGEQSVQQVDLEPAEGAAFADVTIPDHTLFGEYPAKIPESEIKPTGESGEIVLSRVVIPEYVVVHDGAPTDSTARDYYVRYRDYIKNVACSEIYATWPDAAIRANILAIMSFTLNRVYTEWYRNKGYDFTITSSTAYDHKWIYGRNIFDSISLVVDEIFADYLSRPNVKQPILTQYCDGNRVSCPNWMSQWGSKNLADQGYSTIQILRNYYGDNMY
;
A
#
# COMPACT_ATOMS: atom_id res chain seq x y z
N MET A 1 10.70 -20.56 -4.81
CA MET A 1 9.23 -20.76 -4.87
C MET A 1 8.81 -20.54 -6.31
N ASN A 2 7.80 -21.25 -6.78
CA ASN A 2 7.22 -20.92 -8.08
C ASN A 2 6.39 -19.64 -7.94
N GLN A 3 6.44 -18.79 -8.97
CA GLN A 3 5.61 -17.57 -9.05
C GLN A 3 4.14 -17.97 -9.03
N PRO A 4 3.33 -17.46 -8.09
CA PRO A 4 1.93 -17.88 -7.94
C PRO A 4 0.97 -17.19 -8.90
N TYR A 5 1.46 -16.29 -9.73
CA TYR A 5 0.72 -15.49 -10.71
C TYR A 5 1.36 -15.58 -12.09
N SER A 6 0.58 -15.23 -13.12
CA SER A 6 1.08 -15.01 -14.47
C SER A 6 1.16 -13.51 -14.77
N GLU A 7 2.13 -13.11 -15.55
CA GLU A 7 2.31 -11.73 -15.99
C GLU A 7 2.00 -11.58 -17.46
N TYR A 8 1.38 -10.48 -17.81
CA TYR A 8 0.99 -10.16 -19.17
C TYR A 8 1.39 -8.73 -19.52
N THR A 9 1.65 -8.52 -20.80
CA THR A 9 1.74 -7.20 -21.40
C THR A 9 0.39 -6.87 -22.01
N VAL A 10 -0.18 -5.74 -21.58
CA VAL A 10 -1.46 -5.21 -22.06
C VAL A 10 -1.17 -4.01 -22.94
N LYS A 11 -1.59 -4.08 -24.21
CA LYS A 11 -1.47 -2.97 -25.15
C LYS A 11 -2.84 -2.35 -25.40
N VAL A 12 -2.93 -1.03 -25.23
CA VAL A 12 -4.17 -0.27 -25.45
C VAL A 12 -3.94 0.75 -26.54
N GLU A 13 -4.78 0.70 -27.57
CA GLU A 13 -4.74 1.58 -28.73
C GLU A 13 -6.13 2.17 -28.96
N ALA A 14 -6.19 3.48 -29.22
CA ALA A 14 -7.40 4.17 -29.62
C ALA A 14 -7.09 5.23 -30.68
N GLU A 15 -8.03 5.44 -31.62
CA GLU A 15 -7.87 6.44 -32.67
C GLU A 15 -7.74 7.85 -32.07
N GLY A 16 -6.69 8.57 -32.45
CA GLY A 16 -6.41 9.93 -31.97
C GLY A 16 -5.67 9.99 -30.64
N TYR A 17 -5.25 8.85 -30.09
CA TYR A 17 -4.47 8.77 -28.85
C TYR A 17 -3.15 8.05 -29.07
N GLU A 18 -2.17 8.36 -28.24
CA GLU A 18 -0.92 7.60 -28.20
C GLU A 18 -1.19 6.22 -27.60
N PRO A 19 -0.63 5.13 -28.18
CA PRO A 19 -0.76 3.81 -27.61
C PRO A 19 0.00 3.70 -26.29
N VAL A 20 -0.56 2.94 -25.35
CA VAL A 20 0.06 2.66 -24.05
C VAL A 20 0.31 1.17 -23.91
N GLU A 21 1.51 0.79 -23.49
CA GLU A 21 1.86 -0.58 -23.17
C GLU A 21 2.12 -0.72 -21.67
N VAL A 22 1.39 -1.64 -21.01
CA VAL A 22 1.57 -1.97 -19.59
C VAL A 22 2.17 -3.36 -19.49
N THR A 23 3.41 -3.47 -19.07
CA THR A 23 4.12 -4.73 -18.86
C THR A 23 4.08 -5.12 -17.39
N GLY A 24 3.89 -6.42 -17.09
CA GLY A 24 3.86 -6.94 -15.74
C GLY A 24 2.47 -6.94 -15.08
N SER A 25 1.39 -6.78 -15.87
CA SER A 25 0.04 -6.96 -15.33
C SER A 25 -0.15 -8.37 -14.81
N GLU A 26 -0.45 -8.50 -13.52
CA GLU A 26 -0.58 -9.78 -12.83
C GLU A 26 -1.98 -10.39 -12.98
N LEU A 27 -2.03 -11.69 -13.22
CA LEU A 27 -3.26 -12.48 -13.17
C LEU A 27 -3.12 -13.62 -12.16
N LEU A 28 -4.13 -13.74 -11.31
CA LEU A 28 -4.28 -14.83 -10.35
C LEU A 28 -5.43 -15.74 -10.78
N SER A 29 -5.24 -17.04 -10.63
CA SER A 29 -6.26 -18.01 -11.01
C SER A 29 -7.55 -17.82 -10.22
N GLY A 30 -8.67 -17.63 -10.93
CA GLY A 30 -9.99 -17.44 -10.34
C GLY A 30 -10.29 -15.99 -9.89
N GLU A 31 -9.34 -15.08 -10.03
CA GLU A 31 -9.51 -13.66 -9.66
C GLU A 31 -9.70 -12.79 -10.90
N GLN A 32 -10.62 -11.83 -10.81
CA GLN A 32 -10.78 -10.78 -11.80
C GLN A 32 -9.96 -9.56 -11.39
N SER A 33 -9.28 -8.93 -12.36
CA SER A 33 -8.58 -7.67 -12.14
C SER A 33 -8.91 -6.64 -13.19
N VAL A 34 -8.78 -5.37 -12.85
CA VAL A 34 -8.97 -4.21 -13.71
C VAL A 34 -7.63 -3.53 -13.93
N GLN A 35 -7.22 -3.42 -15.19
CA GLN A 35 -6.09 -2.60 -15.61
C GLN A 35 -6.61 -1.25 -16.08
N GLN A 36 -6.40 -0.21 -15.29
CA GLN A 36 -6.68 1.16 -15.70
C GLN A 36 -5.55 1.69 -16.55
N VAL A 37 -5.87 2.37 -17.62
CA VAL A 37 -4.92 3.04 -18.51
C VAL A 37 -5.48 4.41 -18.89
N ASP A 38 -4.68 5.44 -18.70
CA ASP A 38 -4.99 6.80 -19.11
C ASP A 38 -4.32 7.06 -20.47
N LEU A 39 -5.10 7.40 -21.49
CA LEU A 39 -4.61 7.68 -22.84
C LEU A 39 -4.43 9.18 -23.04
N GLU A 40 -3.26 9.56 -23.55
CA GLU A 40 -2.95 10.95 -23.95
C GLU A 40 -3.29 11.17 -25.43
N PRO A 41 -3.84 12.33 -25.83
CA PRO A 41 -4.04 12.66 -27.24
C PRO A 41 -2.74 12.60 -28.04
N ALA A 42 -2.80 12.10 -29.30
CA ALA A 42 -1.63 11.89 -30.14
C ALA A 42 -0.86 13.16 -30.54
N GLU A 43 -1.44 14.34 -30.35
CA GLU A 43 -0.75 15.61 -30.63
C GLU A 43 0.18 16.03 -29.48
N GLY A 44 1.44 15.58 -29.54
CA GLY A 44 2.53 16.09 -28.71
C GLY A 44 2.85 15.29 -27.44
N ALA A 45 2.27 14.13 -27.25
CA ALA A 45 2.60 13.25 -26.13
C ALA A 45 3.83 12.37 -26.41
N ALA A 46 4.59 12.08 -25.39
CA ALA A 46 5.61 11.03 -25.43
C ALA A 46 4.92 9.67 -25.19
N PHE A 47 5.34 8.65 -25.91
CA PHE A 47 4.93 7.27 -25.67
C PHE A 47 5.11 6.89 -24.19
N ALA A 48 4.07 6.46 -23.54
CA ALA A 48 4.09 6.13 -22.10
C ALA A 48 4.06 4.63 -21.89
N ASP A 49 5.23 4.03 -21.69
CA ASP A 49 5.31 2.64 -21.24
C ASP A 49 5.20 2.59 -19.70
N VAL A 50 4.34 1.72 -19.20
CA VAL A 50 4.19 1.43 -17.78
C VAL A 50 4.75 0.05 -17.50
N THR A 51 5.67 -0.05 -16.56
CA THR A 51 6.22 -1.33 -16.09
C THR A 51 5.81 -1.56 -14.66
N ILE A 52 5.09 -2.64 -14.41
CA ILE A 52 4.73 -3.12 -13.07
C ILE A 52 5.84 -4.09 -12.64
N PRO A 53 6.60 -3.80 -11.59
CA PRO A 53 7.61 -4.72 -11.08
C PRO A 53 6.98 -5.94 -10.42
N ASP A 54 7.79 -6.97 -10.17
CA ASP A 54 7.39 -8.20 -9.47
C ASP A 54 6.62 -7.90 -8.19
N HIS A 55 5.64 -8.75 -7.88
CA HIS A 55 4.86 -8.67 -6.66
C HIS A 55 5.78 -8.72 -5.42
N THR A 56 5.49 -7.89 -4.42
CA THR A 56 6.33 -7.71 -3.21
C THR A 56 6.62 -9.02 -2.47
N LEU A 57 5.67 -9.95 -2.42
CA LEU A 57 5.87 -11.26 -1.80
C LEU A 57 6.69 -12.24 -2.66
N PHE A 58 6.97 -11.92 -3.92
CA PHE A 58 7.76 -12.75 -4.83
C PHE A 58 9.10 -12.10 -5.18
N GLY A 59 9.12 -10.81 -5.53
CA GLY A 59 10.30 -10.01 -5.84
C GLY A 59 11.18 -9.68 -4.62
N GLU A 60 11.96 -8.61 -4.70
CA GLU A 60 12.79 -8.14 -3.60
C GLU A 60 11.94 -7.52 -2.49
N TYR A 61 12.32 -7.76 -1.24
CA TYR A 61 11.75 -7.10 -0.08
C TYR A 61 12.85 -6.40 0.71
N PRO A 62 12.99 -5.07 0.62
CA PRO A 62 14.06 -4.35 1.27
C PRO A 62 13.89 -4.37 2.80
N ALA A 63 15.02 -4.31 3.52
CA ALA A 63 14.99 -4.14 4.96
C ALA A 63 14.31 -2.83 5.33
N LYS A 64 13.51 -2.85 6.41
CA LYS A 64 12.82 -1.68 6.93
C LYS A 64 13.82 -0.68 7.49
N ILE A 65 13.72 0.57 7.07
CA ILE A 65 14.50 1.67 7.64
C ILE A 65 13.83 2.12 8.94
N PRO A 66 14.55 2.17 10.07
CA PRO A 66 14.00 2.65 11.32
C PRO A 66 13.46 4.09 11.20
N GLU A 67 12.32 4.37 11.85
CA GLU A 67 11.68 5.69 11.85
C GLU A 67 12.65 6.81 12.26
N SER A 68 13.58 6.52 13.18
CA SER A 68 14.60 7.47 13.66
C SER A 68 15.66 7.84 12.62
N GLU A 69 15.81 7.05 11.55
CA GLU A 69 16.76 7.31 10.47
C GLU A 69 16.17 8.18 9.36
N ILE A 70 14.87 8.40 9.38
CA ILE A 70 14.21 9.33 8.43
C ILE A 70 14.53 10.75 8.84
N LYS A 71 15.51 11.36 8.17
CA LYS A 71 16.02 12.69 8.50
C LYS A 71 15.08 13.79 8.02
N PRO A 72 14.86 14.83 8.84
CA PRO A 72 14.13 16.01 8.41
C PRO A 72 14.97 16.80 7.36
N THR A 73 14.28 17.42 6.42
CA THR A 73 14.84 18.39 5.47
C THR A 73 14.62 19.85 5.92
N GLY A 74 13.71 20.05 6.86
CA GLY A 74 13.41 21.32 7.51
C GLY A 74 12.59 21.11 8.77
N GLU A 75 12.58 22.10 9.64
CA GLU A 75 11.74 22.08 10.85
C GLU A 75 10.46 22.86 10.56
N SER A 76 9.32 22.17 10.53
CA SER A 76 8.00 22.79 10.38
C SER A 76 7.22 22.89 11.69
N GLY A 77 7.79 22.41 12.79
CA GLY A 77 7.11 22.26 14.07
C GLY A 77 6.21 21.02 14.15
N GLU A 78 5.99 20.47 15.32
CA GLU A 78 5.13 19.30 15.49
C GLU A 78 3.65 19.68 15.34
N ILE A 79 3.06 19.39 14.20
CA ILE A 79 1.64 19.48 13.96
C ILE A 79 1.06 18.07 14.00
N VAL A 80 0.07 17.88 14.88
CA VAL A 80 -0.72 16.65 14.95
C VAL A 80 -2.19 17.05 14.78
N LEU A 81 -2.93 16.30 13.97
CA LEU A 81 -4.34 16.57 13.77
C LEU A 81 -5.12 16.39 15.07
N SER A 82 -6.14 17.21 15.31
CA SER A 82 -6.97 17.14 16.52
C SER A 82 -7.94 15.94 16.52
N ARG A 83 -8.17 15.36 15.35
CA ARG A 83 -9.04 14.19 15.12
C ARG A 83 -8.53 13.38 13.94
N VAL A 84 -8.92 12.09 13.88
CA VAL A 84 -8.67 11.28 12.70
C VAL A 84 -9.52 11.80 11.54
N VAL A 85 -8.90 11.94 10.39
CA VAL A 85 -9.53 12.33 9.14
C VAL A 85 -9.24 11.27 8.11
N ILE A 86 -10.26 10.77 7.44
CA ILE A 86 -10.10 9.97 6.23
C ILE A 86 -9.88 10.96 5.08
N PRO A 87 -8.65 11.06 4.55
CA PRO A 87 -8.38 12.05 3.51
C PRO A 87 -9.04 11.65 2.18
N GLU A 88 -9.38 12.61 1.35
CA GLU A 88 -9.82 12.31 -0.01
C GLU A 88 -8.65 11.84 -0.87
N TYR A 89 -7.48 12.46 -0.69
CA TYR A 89 -6.24 12.16 -1.41
C TYR A 89 -5.06 12.00 -0.45
N VAL A 90 -4.11 11.17 -0.85
CA VAL A 90 -2.75 11.10 -0.30
C VAL A 90 -1.76 11.49 -1.38
N VAL A 91 -0.67 12.16 -0.98
CA VAL A 91 0.45 12.46 -1.88
C VAL A 91 1.49 11.35 -1.68
N VAL A 92 1.69 10.55 -2.71
CA VAL A 92 2.64 9.42 -2.71
C VAL A 92 3.94 9.86 -3.37
N HIS A 93 5.02 9.83 -2.61
CA HIS A 93 6.37 10.05 -3.12
C HIS A 93 6.94 8.73 -3.63
N ASP A 94 7.17 8.64 -4.94
CA ASP A 94 7.56 7.38 -5.61
C ASP A 94 9.07 7.12 -5.51
N GLY A 95 9.56 7.05 -4.28
CA GLY A 95 10.97 6.82 -3.99
C GLY A 95 11.30 6.89 -2.51
N ALA A 96 12.60 6.93 -2.20
CA ALA A 96 13.08 7.20 -0.85
C ALA A 96 12.75 8.64 -0.44
N PRO A 97 12.50 8.96 0.84
CA PRO A 97 12.13 10.31 1.27
C PRO A 97 13.11 11.40 0.84
N THR A 98 14.39 11.06 0.72
CA THR A 98 15.46 11.99 0.35
C THR A 98 15.75 12.07 -1.16
N ASP A 99 15.02 11.29 -1.96
CA ASP A 99 15.18 11.32 -3.42
C ASP A 99 14.40 12.48 -4.02
N SER A 100 15.07 13.61 -4.21
CA SER A 100 14.47 14.80 -4.80
C SER A 100 14.14 14.68 -6.30
N THR A 101 14.49 13.58 -6.94
CA THR A 101 14.17 13.29 -8.34
C THR A 101 12.92 12.41 -8.48
N ALA A 102 12.48 11.79 -7.37
CA ALA A 102 11.28 10.99 -7.34
C ALA A 102 10.02 11.84 -7.57
N ARG A 103 9.05 11.25 -8.24
CA ARG A 103 7.80 11.91 -8.59
C ARG A 103 6.79 11.79 -7.47
N ASP A 104 6.02 12.87 -7.24
CA ASP A 104 4.88 12.86 -6.34
C ASP A 104 3.59 12.65 -7.12
N TYR A 105 2.75 11.71 -6.62
CA TYR A 105 1.46 11.39 -7.19
C TYR A 105 0.33 11.74 -6.22
N TYR A 106 -0.69 12.45 -6.70
CA TYR A 106 -1.93 12.68 -5.98
C TYR A 106 -2.88 11.53 -6.23
N VAL A 107 -3.06 10.67 -5.23
CA VAL A 107 -3.84 9.43 -5.36
C VAL A 107 -5.04 9.50 -4.42
N ARG A 108 -6.24 9.16 -4.90
CA ARG A 108 -7.40 9.02 -4.02
C ARG A 108 -7.11 7.99 -2.94
N TYR A 109 -7.48 8.27 -1.70
CA TYR A 109 -7.17 7.41 -0.56
C TYR A 109 -7.56 5.95 -0.78
N ARG A 110 -8.79 5.69 -1.26
CA ARG A 110 -9.23 4.31 -1.53
C ARG A 110 -8.38 3.63 -2.61
N ASP A 111 -8.07 4.35 -3.68
CA ASP A 111 -7.27 3.82 -4.79
C ASP A 111 -5.82 3.54 -4.34
N TYR A 112 -5.28 4.38 -3.45
CA TYR A 112 -4.01 4.12 -2.78
C TYR A 112 -4.04 2.81 -1.99
N ILE A 113 -5.04 2.60 -1.12
CA ILE A 113 -5.18 1.38 -0.31
C ILE A 113 -5.35 0.14 -1.21
N LYS A 114 -6.19 0.22 -2.25
CA LYS A 114 -6.38 -0.87 -3.22
C LYS A 114 -5.07 -1.25 -3.91
N ASN A 115 -4.33 -0.26 -4.36
CA ASN A 115 -3.04 -0.45 -5.03
C ASN A 115 -2.02 -1.12 -4.10
N VAL A 116 -1.83 -0.58 -2.90
CA VAL A 116 -0.92 -1.16 -1.90
C VAL A 116 -1.30 -2.60 -1.57
N ALA A 117 -2.57 -2.87 -1.29
CA ALA A 117 -3.03 -4.21 -0.98
C ALA A 117 -2.78 -5.19 -2.15
N CYS A 118 -3.09 -4.79 -3.39
CA CYS A 118 -2.80 -5.62 -4.58
C CYS A 118 -1.29 -5.79 -4.85
N SER A 119 -0.44 -4.90 -4.34
CA SER A 119 1.02 -4.98 -4.49
C SER A 119 1.69 -5.81 -3.40
N GLU A 120 1.05 -5.98 -2.24
CA GLU A 120 1.67 -6.54 -1.05
C GLU A 120 1.06 -7.84 -0.54
N ILE A 121 -0.19 -8.17 -0.91
CA ILE A 121 -0.83 -9.44 -0.56
C ILE A 121 -1.52 -10.06 -1.77
N TYR A 122 -1.69 -11.37 -1.77
CA TYR A 122 -2.39 -12.04 -2.86
C TYR A 122 -3.91 -12.05 -2.64
N ALA A 123 -4.66 -11.73 -3.69
CA ALA A 123 -6.12 -11.74 -3.70
C ALA A 123 -6.73 -13.14 -3.43
N THR A 124 -5.94 -14.19 -3.64
CA THR A 124 -6.31 -15.59 -3.37
C THR A 124 -6.15 -16.01 -1.91
N TRP A 125 -5.68 -15.12 -1.02
CA TRP A 125 -5.58 -15.44 0.40
C TRP A 125 -6.96 -15.54 1.08
N PRO A 126 -7.07 -16.22 2.24
CA PRO A 126 -8.31 -16.22 3.00
C PRO A 126 -8.78 -14.81 3.37
N ASP A 127 -10.09 -14.56 3.30
CA ASP A 127 -10.70 -13.23 3.57
C ASP A 127 -10.24 -12.63 4.91
N ALA A 128 -10.12 -13.45 5.96
CA ALA A 128 -9.64 -12.95 7.25
C ALA A 128 -8.21 -12.39 7.21
N ALA A 129 -7.32 -12.95 6.40
CA ALA A 129 -5.97 -12.45 6.20
C ALA A 129 -5.98 -11.19 5.34
N ILE A 130 -6.76 -11.16 4.26
CA ILE A 130 -6.91 -9.98 3.39
C ILE A 130 -7.39 -8.79 4.22
N ARG A 131 -8.47 -8.94 4.98
CA ARG A 131 -9.02 -7.88 5.85
C ARG A 131 -8.03 -7.42 6.92
N ALA A 132 -7.31 -8.35 7.54
CA ALA A 132 -6.31 -8.00 8.56
C ALA A 132 -5.17 -7.14 7.96
N ASN A 133 -4.67 -7.50 6.80
CA ASN A 133 -3.63 -6.73 6.11
C ASN A 133 -4.15 -5.36 5.63
N ILE A 134 -5.35 -5.29 5.06
CA ILE A 134 -5.96 -4.03 4.63
C ILE A 134 -6.17 -3.08 5.82
N LEU A 135 -6.67 -3.58 6.96
CA LEU A 135 -6.82 -2.78 8.18
C LEU A 135 -5.46 -2.27 8.71
N ALA A 136 -4.41 -3.10 8.63
CA ALA A 136 -3.07 -2.67 8.99
C ALA A 136 -2.54 -1.58 8.03
N ILE A 137 -2.72 -1.72 6.72
CA ILE A 137 -2.35 -0.72 5.71
C ILE A 137 -3.08 0.60 5.96
N MET A 138 -4.40 0.54 6.19
CA MET A 138 -5.20 1.74 6.46
C MET A 138 -4.79 2.44 7.75
N SER A 139 -4.63 1.69 8.84
CA SER A 139 -4.24 2.28 10.14
C SER A 139 -2.87 2.92 10.08
N PHE A 140 -1.91 2.29 9.42
CA PHE A 140 -0.58 2.86 9.18
C PHE A 140 -0.69 4.17 8.36
N THR A 141 -1.43 4.14 7.25
CA THR A 141 -1.62 5.33 6.40
C THR A 141 -2.26 6.47 7.18
N LEU A 142 -3.32 6.19 7.95
CA LEU A 142 -4.01 7.18 8.77
C LEU A 142 -3.16 7.68 9.93
N ASN A 143 -2.23 6.87 10.45
CA ASN A 143 -1.22 7.33 11.40
C ASN A 143 -0.30 8.38 10.76
N ARG A 144 0.19 8.13 9.53
CA ARG A 144 1.01 9.09 8.77
C ARG A 144 0.28 10.42 8.54
N VAL A 145 -1.00 10.34 8.18
CA VAL A 145 -1.87 11.52 8.00
C VAL A 145 -2.08 12.24 9.33
N TYR A 146 -2.44 11.51 10.38
CA TYR A 146 -2.76 12.09 11.70
C TYR A 146 -1.56 12.80 12.32
N THR A 147 -0.37 12.22 12.22
CA THR A 147 0.86 12.75 12.79
C THR A 147 1.55 13.77 11.89
N GLU A 148 1.05 14.00 10.66
CA GLU A 148 1.73 14.81 9.65
C GLU A 148 3.21 14.43 9.50
N TRP A 149 3.50 13.12 9.53
CA TRP A 149 4.82 12.55 9.76
C TRP A 149 5.92 13.14 8.87
N TYR A 150 5.72 13.12 7.56
CA TYR A 150 6.69 13.67 6.61
C TYR A 150 6.65 15.19 6.56
N ARG A 151 5.49 15.80 6.65
CA ARG A 151 5.34 17.27 6.64
C ARG A 151 6.02 17.92 7.83
N ASN A 152 5.96 17.32 9.02
CA ASN A 152 6.70 17.76 10.20
C ASN A 152 8.23 17.63 10.05
N LYS A 153 8.69 16.91 9.02
CA LYS A 153 10.10 16.79 8.63
C LYS A 153 10.49 17.68 7.45
N GLY A 154 9.57 18.52 6.97
CA GLY A 154 9.78 19.45 5.86
C GLY A 154 9.57 18.86 4.48
N TYR A 155 8.96 17.67 4.37
CA TYR A 155 8.59 17.09 3.08
C TYR A 155 7.16 17.49 2.68
N ASP A 156 6.89 17.56 1.38
CA ASP A 156 5.59 17.98 0.84
C ASP A 156 4.66 16.81 0.47
N PHE A 157 4.98 15.59 0.90
CA PHE A 157 4.20 14.39 0.62
C PHE A 157 3.66 13.74 1.89
N THR A 158 2.69 12.84 1.72
CA THR A 158 2.03 12.12 2.83
C THR A 158 2.76 10.84 3.19
N ILE A 159 3.21 10.08 2.18
CA ILE A 159 3.70 8.71 2.33
C ILE A 159 4.62 8.36 1.15
N THR A 160 5.51 7.38 1.31
CA THR A 160 6.37 6.89 0.22
C THR A 160 5.80 5.63 -0.42
N SER A 161 6.31 5.28 -1.60
CA SER A 161 5.96 4.06 -2.34
C SER A 161 6.82 2.84 -1.99
N SER A 162 7.66 2.92 -0.96
CA SER A 162 8.63 1.88 -0.62
C SER A 162 8.33 1.17 0.70
N THR A 163 8.35 -0.18 0.69
CA THR A 163 8.25 -0.99 1.92
C THR A 163 9.41 -0.78 2.88
N ALA A 164 10.52 -0.22 2.43
CA ALA A 164 11.63 0.16 3.33
C ALA A 164 11.22 1.24 4.32
N TYR A 165 10.30 2.11 3.94
CA TYR A 165 9.82 3.24 4.76
C TYR A 165 8.36 3.07 5.16
N ASP A 166 7.47 2.82 4.19
CA ASP A 166 6.03 2.75 4.37
C ASP A 166 5.45 1.50 3.67
N HIS A 167 4.81 1.68 2.52
CA HIS A 167 4.09 0.65 1.77
C HIS A 167 4.58 0.57 0.33
N LYS A 168 4.37 -0.57 -0.33
CA LYS A 168 4.60 -0.69 -1.77
C LYS A 168 3.38 -0.20 -2.53
N TRP A 169 3.46 1.01 -3.06
CA TRP A 169 2.56 1.53 -4.08
C TRP A 169 3.25 1.45 -5.44
N ILE A 170 2.53 1.08 -6.49
CA ILE A 170 3.10 0.89 -7.84
C ILE A 170 2.25 1.67 -8.84
N TYR A 171 2.86 2.62 -9.56
CA TYR A 171 2.17 3.34 -10.62
C TYR A 171 1.66 2.37 -11.70
N GLY A 172 0.39 2.50 -12.10
CA GLY A 172 -0.22 1.68 -13.15
C GLY A 172 -0.58 0.25 -12.75
N ARG A 173 -0.49 -0.11 -11.45
CA ARG A 173 -0.88 -1.44 -10.94
C ARG A 173 -2.30 -1.80 -11.30
N ASN A 174 -2.52 -3.01 -11.83
CA ASN A 174 -3.87 -3.57 -11.96
C ASN A 174 -4.45 -3.95 -10.58
N ILE A 175 -5.76 -3.79 -10.42
CA ILE A 175 -6.47 -3.95 -9.15
C ILE A 175 -7.38 -5.17 -9.22
N PHE A 176 -7.25 -6.08 -8.24
CA PHE A 176 -8.10 -7.25 -8.11
C PHE A 176 -9.45 -6.88 -7.49
N ASP A 177 -10.55 -7.34 -8.10
CA ASP A 177 -11.91 -6.98 -7.67
C ASP A 177 -12.22 -7.44 -6.24
N SER A 178 -11.77 -8.62 -5.83
CA SER A 178 -11.97 -9.13 -4.46
C SER A 178 -11.33 -8.22 -3.42
N ILE A 179 -10.10 -7.72 -3.66
CA ILE A 179 -9.44 -6.74 -2.79
C ILE A 179 -10.15 -5.39 -2.84
N SER A 180 -10.53 -4.94 -4.03
CA SER A 180 -11.25 -3.67 -4.23
C SER A 180 -12.54 -3.62 -3.42
N LEU A 181 -13.33 -4.69 -3.45
CA LEU A 181 -14.58 -4.81 -2.70
C LEU A 181 -14.35 -4.74 -1.17
N VAL A 182 -13.34 -5.43 -0.66
CA VAL A 182 -13.01 -5.36 0.78
C VAL A 182 -12.62 -3.94 1.18
N VAL A 183 -11.77 -3.25 0.40
CA VAL A 183 -11.40 -1.87 0.69
C VAL A 183 -12.63 -0.95 0.69
N ASP A 184 -13.52 -1.08 -0.29
CA ASP A 184 -14.73 -0.25 -0.37
C ASP A 184 -15.69 -0.50 0.80
N GLU A 185 -15.69 -1.71 1.36
CA GLU A 185 -16.50 -2.06 2.54
C GLU A 185 -15.97 -1.41 3.83
N ILE A 186 -14.64 -1.38 4.02
CA ILE A 186 -14.03 -1.01 5.30
C ILE A 186 -13.15 0.25 5.26
N PHE A 187 -13.16 1.04 4.17
CA PHE A 187 -12.21 2.14 3.94
C PHE A 187 -12.16 3.21 5.05
N ALA A 188 -13.16 3.28 5.90
CA ALA A 188 -13.23 4.23 7.01
C ALA A 188 -12.82 3.62 8.36
N ASP A 189 -12.54 2.33 8.39
CA ASP A 189 -12.14 1.63 9.59
C ASP A 189 -10.63 1.78 9.84
N TYR A 190 -10.23 1.81 11.09
CA TYR A 190 -8.83 1.82 11.49
C TYR A 190 -8.68 1.27 12.90
N LEU A 191 -7.47 0.87 13.24
CA LEU A 191 -7.16 0.32 14.55
C LEU A 191 -6.72 1.41 15.51
N SER A 192 -7.29 1.41 16.71
CA SER A 192 -6.97 2.37 17.75
C SER A 192 -6.77 1.69 19.12
N ARG A 193 -6.22 2.44 20.09
CA ARG A 193 -6.12 2.04 21.49
C ARG A 193 -7.22 2.72 22.30
N PRO A 194 -7.71 2.11 23.39
CA PRO A 194 -8.63 2.77 24.30
C PRO A 194 -8.06 4.12 24.77
N ASN A 195 -8.89 5.16 24.67
CA ASN A 195 -8.54 6.53 25.08
C ASN A 195 -7.39 7.20 24.29
N VAL A 196 -6.96 6.64 23.18
CA VAL A 196 -5.97 7.21 22.27
C VAL A 196 -6.65 7.58 20.95
N LYS A 197 -6.55 8.86 20.55
CA LYS A 197 -7.14 9.33 19.29
C LYS A 197 -6.33 8.89 18.06
N GLN A 198 -5.02 8.81 18.22
CA GLN A 198 -4.10 8.48 17.13
C GLN A 198 -4.32 7.04 16.67
N PRO A 199 -4.46 6.80 15.36
CA PRO A 199 -4.44 5.46 14.79
C PRO A 199 -3.15 4.72 15.15
N ILE A 200 -3.22 3.42 15.38
CA ILE A 200 -2.04 2.60 15.66
C ILE A 200 -1.11 2.67 14.43
N LEU A 201 0.18 2.87 14.68
CA LEU A 201 1.22 2.67 13.67
C LEU A 201 1.41 1.16 13.48
N THR A 202 0.61 0.58 12.63
CA THR A 202 0.52 -0.86 12.37
C THR A 202 1.64 -1.32 11.44
N GLN A 203 2.86 -1.35 11.94
CA GLN A 203 4.01 -1.84 11.19
C GLN A 203 3.86 -3.33 10.87
N TYR A 204 4.35 -3.72 9.71
CA TYR A 204 4.38 -5.10 9.25
C TYR A 204 5.57 -5.35 8.31
N CYS A 205 5.84 -6.59 8.03
CA CYS A 205 6.77 -7.02 6.99
C CYS A 205 6.27 -8.32 6.35
N ASP A 206 6.96 -8.85 5.33
CA ASP A 206 6.55 -10.10 4.70
C ASP A 206 6.62 -11.29 5.67
N GLY A 207 7.55 -11.28 6.61
CA GLY A 207 7.75 -12.34 7.60
C GLY A 207 8.41 -13.60 7.05
N ASN A 208 8.96 -13.54 5.85
CA ASN A 208 9.64 -14.65 5.20
C ASN A 208 11.09 -14.27 4.84
N ARG A 209 11.29 -13.14 4.18
CA ARG A 209 12.63 -12.62 3.81
C ARG A 209 13.17 -11.66 4.85
N VAL A 210 12.28 -10.93 5.51
CA VAL A 210 12.60 -9.95 6.55
C VAL A 210 11.95 -10.39 7.85
N SER A 211 12.70 -10.33 8.94
CA SER A 211 12.18 -10.55 10.29
C SER A 211 11.28 -9.39 10.71
N CYS A 212 10.13 -9.70 11.32
CA CYS A 212 9.15 -8.75 11.81
C CYS A 212 9.17 -8.68 13.36
N PRO A 213 10.11 -7.98 13.99
CA PRO A 213 10.18 -7.92 15.45
C PRO A 213 9.00 -7.12 15.98
N ASN A 214 8.05 -7.78 16.66
CA ASN A 214 6.83 -7.19 17.23
C ASN A 214 5.91 -6.49 16.21
N TRP A 215 6.01 -6.87 14.95
CA TRP A 215 5.16 -6.40 13.85
C TRP A 215 4.36 -7.56 13.26
N MET A 216 3.31 -7.23 12.50
CA MET A 216 2.58 -8.26 11.79
C MET A 216 3.45 -8.87 10.68
N SER A 217 3.45 -10.19 10.61
CA SER A 217 3.96 -10.95 9.47
C SER A 217 2.82 -11.15 8.48
N GLN A 218 2.98 -10.73 7.22
CA GLN A 218 1.98 -10.95 6.17
C GLN A 218 1.74 -12.44 5.94
N TRP A 219 2.81 -13.23 5.75
CA TRP A 219 2.69 -14.69 5.65
C TRP A 219 2.17 -15.33 6.93
N GLY A 220 2.55 -14.79 8.11
CA GLY A 220 2.03 -15.23 9.40
C GLY A 220 0.52 -15.00 9.52
N SER A 221 0.01 -13.85 9.04
CA SER A 221 -1.44 -13.56 9.03
C SER A 221 -2.22 -14.56 8.17
N LYS A 222 -1.66 -14.92 6.99
CA LYS A 222 -2.23 -15.98 6.15
C LYS A 222 -2.26 -17.33 6.87
N ASN A 223 -1.15 -17.72 7.50
CA ASN A 223 -1.08 -18.99 8.23
C ASN A 223 -2.09 -19.07 9.38
N LEU A 224 -2.33 -17.96 10.11
CA LEU A 224 -3.35 -17.89 11.14
C LEU A 224 -4.77 -18.00 10.55
N ALA A 225 -5.02 -17.32 9.42
CA ALA A 225 -6.29 -17.42 8.72
C ALA A 225 -6.57 -18.86 8.22
N ASP A 226 -5.57 -19.55 7.70
CA ASP A 226 -5.66 -20.97 7.30
C ASP A 226 -6.01 -21.90 8.48
N GLN A 227 -5.65 -21.48 9.70
CA GLN A 227 -6.01 -22.17 10.95
C GLN A 227 -7.38 -21.77 11.50
N GLY A 228 -8.14 -20.92 10.79
CA GLY A 228 -9.47 -20.48 11.17
C GLY A 228 -9.52 -19.26 12.10
N TYR A 229 -8.42 -18.54 12.28
CA TYR A 229 -8.44 -17.29 13.03
C TYR A 229 -9.22 -16.22 12.29
N SER A 230 -10.08 -15.48 13.00
CA SER A 230 -10.77 -14.32 12.47
C SER A 230 -9.83 -13.13 12.29
N THR A 231 -10.24 -12.17 11.48
CA THR A 231 -9.51 -10.89 11.26
C THR A 231 -9.06 -10.25 12.57
N ILE A 232 -9.97 -10.12 13.54
CA ILE A 232 -9.65 -9.47 14.82
C ILE A 232 -8.68 -10.29 15.68
N GLN A 233 -8.78 -11.62 15.62
CA GLN A 233 -7.84 -12.51 16.33
C GLN A 233 -6.43 -12.41 15.71
N ILE A 234 -6.33 -12.35 14.40
CA ILE A 234 -5.06 -12.14 13.70
C ILE A 234 -4.43 -10.81 14.12
N LEU A 235 -5.19 -9.73 14.07
CA LEU A 235 -4.69 -8.40 14.43
C LEU A 235 -4.26 -8.33 15.90
N ARG A 236 -5.05 -8.91 16.81
CA ARG A 236 -4.70 -8.96 18.24
C ARG A 236 -3.46 -9.79 18.52
N ASN A 237 -3.24 -10.86 17.77
CA ASN A 237 -2.02 -11.66 17.90
C ASN A 237 -0.74 -10.84 17.70
N TYR A 238 -0.79 -9.81 16.82
CA TYR A 238 0.38 -8.98 16.52
C TYR A 238 0.39 -7.63 17.24
N TYR A 239 -0.77 -7.01 17.40
CA TYR A 239 -0.85 -5.65 17.95
C TYR A 239 -1.40 -5.61 19.39
N GLY A 240 -1.72 -6.77 19.97
CA GLY A 240 -2.17 -6.93 21.36
C GLY A 240 -3.69 -6.82 21.54
N ASP A 241 -4.18 -7.35 22.66
CA ASP A 241 -5.62 -7.49 22.94
C ASP A 241 -6.34 -6.16 23.18
N ASN A 242 -5.63 -5.12 23.55
CA ASN A 242 -6.18 -3.81 23.89
C ASN A 242 -6.37 -2.90 22.65
N MET A 243 -6.70 -3.47 21.50
CA MET A 243 -7.05 -2.73 20.28
C MET A 243 -8.51 -2.96 19.87
N TYR A 244 -9.08 -2.01 19.17
CA TYR A 244 -10.41 -2.05 18.57
C TYR A 244 -10.44 -1.25 17.26
#